data_e0a08078250e3e31787ca78823d0e7ab
#
_entry.id   e0a08078250e3e31787ca78823d0e7ab
#
_cell.length_a   1.000
_cell.length_b   1.000
_cell.length_c   1.000
_cell.angle_alpha   90.00
_cell.angle_beta   90.00
_cell.angle_gamma   90.00
#
_symmetry.space_group_name_H-M   'P 1'
#
loop_
_entity.id
_entity.type
_entity.pdbx_description
1 polymer ?
#
loop_
_entity_poly.entity_id
_entity_poly.type
_entity_poly.pdbx_seq_one_letter_code
_entity_poly.pdbx_strand_id
1 'polypeptide(L)'
;GGGVAEALARTATALREDTDLIDTIAAQALPGAAVAGSRGQELSTSALTALPDAVRRRVIRGWLLAGGATGLTDRQIRGVDRLVTAWRGQGGVAVGSTLRGQRLVAGRRDGVLVLRREPV
;
A
#
# COMPACT_ATOMS: atom_id res chain seq x y z
N GLY A 1 25.30 22.31 21.64
CA GLY A 1 24.42 22.33 22.68
C GLY A 1 23.17 21.52 22.58
N GLY A 2 22.43 21.48 23.68
CA GLY A 2 21.23 20.69 23.87
C GLY A 2 20.07 21.05 22.91
N GLY A 3 20.04 22.27 22.39
CA GLY A 3 18.96 22.72 21.51
C GLY A 3 18.88 21.95 20.20
N VAL A 4 19.99 21.47 19.65
CA VAL A 4 19.98 20.68 18.39
C VAL A 4 19.36 19.30 18.62
N ALA A 5 19.75 18.60 19.68
CA ALA A 5 19.21 17.30 20.03
C ALA A 5 17.71 17.37 20.33
N GLU A 6 17.28 18.41 21.06
CA GLU A 6 15.87 18.62 21.37
C GLU A 6 15.05 18.94 20.09
N ALA A 7 15.60 19.76 19.18
CA ALA A 7 14.95 20.08 17.93
C ALA A 7 14.78 18.83 17.05
N LEU A 8 15.79 17.97 16.96
CA LEU A 8 15.73 16.71 16.24
C LEU A 8 14.69 15.76 16.85
N ALA A 9 14.64 15.69 18.19
CA ALA A 9 13.65 14.86 18.87
C ALA A 9 12.21 15.33 18.61
N ARG A 10 11.99 16.66 18.61
CA ARG A 10 10.67 17.21 18.28
C ARG A 10 10.27 16.92 16.84
N THR A 11 11.20 17.06 15.90
CA THR A 11 10.96 16.75 14.48
C THR A 11 10.62 15.28 14.30
N ALA A 12 11.37 14.37 14.94
CA ALA A 12 11.09 12.95 14.87
C ALA A 12 9.72 12.60 15.46
N THR A 13 9.33 13.25 16.57
CA THR A 13 8.01 13.05 17.17
C THR A 13 6.90 13.53 16.22
N ALA A 14 7.06 14.72 15.63
CA ALA A 14 6.08 15.24 14.68
C ALA A 14 5.93 14.33 13.46
N LEU A 15 7.02 13.78 12.93
CA LEU A 15 6.97 12.84 11.80
C LEU A 15 6.23 11.55 12.18
N ARG A 16 6.43 11.04 13.40
CA ARG A 16 5.69 9.86 13.88
C ARG A 16 4.20 10.15 14.01
N GLU A 17 3.85 11.31 14.55
CA GLU A 17 2.45 11.72 14.68
C GLU A 17 1.78 11.83 13.32
N ASP A 18 2.44 12.40 12.32
CA ASP A 18 1.94 12.51 10.95
C ASP A 18 1.75 11.12 10.32
N THR A 19 2.72 10.22 10.53
CA THR A 19 2.64 8.85 10.05
C THR A 19 1.47 8.09 10.70
N ASP A 20 1.31 8.24 12.01
CA ASP A 20 0.22 7.60 12.74
C ASP A 20 -1.15 8.12 12.29
N LEU A 21 -1.25 9.41 12.00
CA LEU A 21 -2.48 9.99 11.46
C LEU A 21 -2.81 9.41 10.10
N ILE A 22 -1.84 9.33 9.19
CA ILE A 22 -2.03 8.76 7.87
C ILE A 22 -2.44 7.29 7.98
N ASP A 23 -1.80 6.53 8.86
CA ASP A 23 -2.14 5.13 9.10
C ASP A 23 -3.58 4.97 9.59
N THR A 24 -4.03 5.86 10.49
CA THR A 24 -5.40 5.85 10.99
C THR A 24 -6.39 6.15 9.87
N ILE A 25 -6.13 7.18 9.07
CA ILE A 25 -7.00 7.55 7.95
C ILE A 25 -7.05 6.41 6.93
N ALA A 26 -5.92 5.80 6.61
CA ALA A 26 -5.84 4.68 5.67
C ALA A 26 -6.62 3.45 6.18
N ALA A 27 -6.51 3.13 7.46
CA ALA A 27 -7.27 2.04 8.06
C ALA A 27 -8.78 2.27 7.98
N GLN A 28 -9.21 3.52 8.12
CA GLN A 28 -10.62 3.89 7.97
C GLN A 28 -11.08 3.86 6.51
N ALA A 29 -10.19 4.18 5.57
CA ALA A 29 -10.52 4.20 4.15
C ALA A 29 -10.54 2.81 3.50
N LEU A 30 -9.76 1.87 4.03
CA LEU A 30 -9.61 0.53 3.44
C LEU A 30 -10.93 -0.21 3.22
N PRO A 31 -11.87 -0.25 4.18
CA PRO A 31 -13.14 -0.96 3.93
C PRO A 31 -13.94 -0.41 2.75
N GLY A 32 -13.89 0.90 2.52
CA GLY A 32 -14.58 1.54 1.39
C GLY A 32 -13.92 1.25 0.03
N ALA A 33 -12.65 0.92 0.03
CA ALA A 33 -11.92 0.56 -1.17
C ALA A 33 -11.98 -0.94 -1.48
N ALA A 34 -12.28 -1.78 -0.50
CA ALA A 34 -12.37 -3.22 -0.69
C ALA A 34 -13.57 -3.58 -1.55
N VAL A 35 -13.37 -4.51 -2.50
CA VAL A 35 -14.46 -5.01 -3.33
C VAL A 35 -15.38 -5.90 -2.49
N ALA A 36 -16.69 -5.67 -2.59
CA ALA A 36 -17.67 -6.44 -1.85
C ALA A 36 -17.56 -7.93 -2.22
N GLY A 37 -17.56 -8.79 -1.19
CA GLY A 37 -17.47 -10.24 -1.37
C GLY A 37 -16.05 -10.76 -1.56
N SER A 38 -15.05 -9.89 -1.68
CA SER A 38 -13.65 -10.32 -1.86
C SER A 38 -12.94 -10.63 -0.54
N ARG A 39 -13.57 -10.37 0.59
CA ARG A 39 -12.98 -10.50 1.93
C ARG A 39 -11.72 -9.63 2.09
N GLY A 40 -11.72 -8.44 1.46
CA GLY A 40 -10.59 -7.53 1.51
C GLY A 40 -9.42 -7.91 0.60
N GLN A 41 -9.57 -8.93 -0.23
CA GLN A 41 -8.49 -9.40 -1.11
C GLN A 41 -8.36 -8.59 -2.39
N GLU A 42 -9.40 -7.85 -2.75
CA GLU A 42 -9.43 -7.04 -3.95
C GLU A 42 -9.77 -5.59 -3.61
N LEU A 43 -9.11 -4.65 -4.27
CA LEU A 43 -9.36 -3.22 -4.08
C LEU A 43 -9.88 -2.59 -5.37
N SER A 44 -10.91 -1.76 -5.24
CA SER A 44 -11.46 -0.99 -6.35
C SER A 44 -10.50 0.14 -6.74
N THR A 45 -10.05 0.16 -7.98
CA THR A 45 -9.17 1.24 -8.45
C THR A 45 -9.89 2.59 -8.48
N SER A 46 -11.19 2.62 -8.78
CA SER A 46 -11.95 3.87 -8.78
C SER A 46 -12.07 4.45 -7.37
N ALA A 47 -12.29 3.61 -6.36
CA ALA A 47 -12.33 4.05 -4.97
C ALA A 47 -10.96 4.56 -4.51
N LEU A 48 -9.87 3.89 -4.91
CA LEU A 48 -8.51 4.32 -4.59
C LEU A 48 -8.16 5.65 -5.25
N THR A 49 -8.59 5.87 -6.48
CA THR A 49 -8.33 7.12 -7.20
C THR A 49 -8.92 8.33 -6.48
N ALA A 50 -10.01 8.15 -5.75
CA ALA A 50 -10.66 9.23 -5.00
C ALA A 50 -9.88 9.63 -3.74
N LEU A 51 -8.90 8.84 -3.32
CA LEU A 51 -8.13 9.12 -2.11
C LEU A 51 -6.95 10.05 -2.39
N PRO A 52 -6.56 10.90 -1.44
CA PRO A 52 -5.31 11.64 -1.54
C PRO A 52 -4.11 10.70 -1.71
N ASP A 53 -3.07 11.15 -2.39
CA ASP A 53 -1.92 10.34 -2.76
C ASP A 53 -1.31 9.56 -1.57
N ALA A 54 -1.05 10.27 -0.47
CA ALA A 54 -0.42 9.65 0.70
C ALA A 54 -1.33 8.59 1.34
N VAL A 55 -2.62 8.86 1.40
CA VAL A 55 -3.62 7.93 1.96
C VAL A 55 -3.74 6.71 1.06
N ARG A 56 -3.84 6.91 -0.24
CA ARG A 56 -3.95 5.81 -1.22
C ARG A 56 -2.75 4.86 -1.12
N ARG A 57 -1.53 5.39 -1.12
CA ARG A 57 -0.33 4.56 -1.01
C ARG A 57 -0.27 3.82 0.33
N ARG A 58 -0.77 4.43 1.40
CA ARG A 58 -0.79 3.77 2.71
C ARG A 58 -1.85 2.67 2.75
N VAL A 59 -3.00 2.84 2.11
CA VAL A 59 -4.01 1.78 1.93
C VAL A 59 -3.41 0.62 1.15
N ILE A 60 -2.73 0.89 0.05
CA ILE A 60 -2.06 -0.14 -0.76
C ILE A 60 -1.05 -0.91 0.08
N ARG A 61 -0.22 -0.21 0.85
CA ARG A 61 0.77 -0.84 1.73
C ARG A 61 0.09 -1.80 2.73
N GLY A 62 -0.96 -1.35 3.40
CA GLY A 62 -1.70 -2.17 4.37
C GLY A 62 -2.33 -3.39 3.72
N TRP A 63 -2.87 -3.23 2.53
CA TRP A 63 -3.45 -4.32 1.75
C TRP A 63 -2.40 -5.36 1.36
N LEU A 64 -1.24 -4.93 0.90
CA LEU A 64 -0.14 -5.83 0.56
C LEU A 64 0.35 -6.61 1.78
N LEU A 65 0.54 -5.93 2.91
CA LEU A 65 0.98 -6.57 4.16
C LEU A 65 -0.05 -7.60 4.64
N ALA A 66 -1.33 -7.25 4.61
CA ALA A 66 -2.41 -8.17 4.98
C ALA A 66 -2.46 -9.40 4.06
N GLY A 67 -2.07 -9.23 2.81
CA GLY A 67 -2.01 -10.32 1.83
C GLY A 67 -0.76 -11.20 1.93
N GLY A 68 0.16 -10.90 2.85
CA GLY A 68 1.35 -11.70 3.08
C GLY A 68 2.64 -11.14 2.49
N ALA A 69 2.62 -9.90 2.00
CA ALA A 69 3.83 -9.27 1.49
C ALA A 69 4.83 -8.99 2.61
N THR A 70 6.11 -9.13 2.32
CA THR A 70 7.21 -8.86 3.24
C THR A 70 8.27 -8.01 2.57
N GLY A 71 9.02 -7.25 3.37
CA GLY A 71 10.12 -6.46 2.86
C GLY A 71 9.71 -5.42 1.83
N LEU A 72 8.53 -4.85 1.96
CA LEU A 72 8.02 -3.86 1.01
C LEU A 72 8.93 -2.65 0.93
N THR A 73 9.24 -2.25 -0.30
CA THR A 73 9.98 -1.02 -0.57
C THR A 73 9.01 0.06 -1.06
N ASP A 74 9.42 1.31 -0.91
CA ASP A 74 8.67 2.44 -1.47
C ASP A 74 8.51 2.31 -2.98
N ARG A 75 9.53 1.82 -3.67
CA ARG A 75 9.48 1.58 -5.12
C ARG A 75 8.38 0.60 -5.50
N GLN A 76 8.22 -0.48 -4.73
CA GLN A 76 7.16 -1.46 -4.97
C GLN A 76 5.78 -0.85 -4.71
N ILE A 77 5.61 -0.14 -3.62
CA ILE A 77 4.34 0.52 -3.30
C ILE A 77 3.98 1.53 -4.40
N ARG A 78 4.94 2.36 -4.84
CA ARG A 78 4.71 3.31 -5.93
C ARG A 78 4.42 2.62 -7.26
N GLY A 79 5.02 1.47 -7.50
CA GLY A 79 4.71 0.66 -8.68
C GLY A 79 3.27 0.19 -8.69
N VAL A 80 2.76 -0.29 -7.56
CA VAL A 80 1.34 -0.67 -7.43
C VAL A 80 0.44 0.56 -7.55
N ASP A 81 0.84 1.68 -6.95
CA ASP A 81 0.11 2.94 -7.05
C ASP A 81 -0.07 3.39 -8.51
N ARG A 82 0.95 3.20 -9.36
CA ARG A 82 0.84 3.51 -10.78
C ARG A 82 -0.14 2.60 -11.53
N LEU A 83 -0.43 1.41 -11.05
CA LEU A 83 -1.51 0.59 -11.61
C LEU A 83 -2.87 1.27 -11.43
N VAL A 84 -3.01 2.13 -10.43
CA VAL A 84 -4.23 2.90 -10.17
C VAL A 84 -4.20 4.23 -10.94
N THR A 85 -3.12 4.99 -10.80
CA THR A 85 -3.05 6.40 -11.23
C THR A 85 -2.55 6.58 -12.66
N ALA A 86 -1.80 5.62 -13.18
CA ALA A 86 -1.16 5.71 -14.49
C ALA A 86 -1.28 4.38 -15.24
N TRP A 87 -2.50 3.83 -15.27
CA TRP A 87 -2.78 2.55 -15.92
C TRP A 87 -2.63 2.66 -17.44
N ARG A 88 -1.87 1.74 -18.01
CA ARG A 88 -1.65 1.63 -19.46
C ARG A 88 -1.60 0.17 -19.93
N GLY A 89 -2.15 -0.76 -19.13
CA GLY A 89 -2.06 -2.18 -19.43
C GLY A 89 -0.75 -2.83 -18.99
N GLN A 90 0.06 -2.18 -18.16
CA GLN A 90 1.34 -2.72 -17.70
C GLN A 90 1.15 -3.95 -16.80
N GLY A 91 2.16 -4.79 -16.74
CA GLY A 91 2.17 -5.96 -15.89
C GLY A 91 2.18 -5.65 -14.40
N GLY A 92 1.98 -6.68 -13.60
CA GLY A 92 1.95 -6.57 -12.16
C GLY A 92 3.32 -6.29 -11.54
N VAL A 93 3.29 -5.97 -10.25
CA VAL A 93 4.47 -5.66 -9.44
C VAL A 93 4.74 -6.82 -8.50
N ALA A 94 5.92 -7.44 -8.61
CA ALA A 94 6.33 -8.51 -7.70
C ALA A 94 6.75 -7.94 -6.36
N VAL A 95 6.30 -8.57 -5.28
CA VAL A 95 6.66 -8.21 -3.90
C VAL A 95 7.12 -9.47 -3.15
N GLY A 96 7.85 -9.26 -2.05
CA GLY A 96 8.31 -10.37 -1.23
C GLY A 96 7.16 -11.13 -0.58
N SER A 97 7.38 -12.42 -0.31
CA SER A 97 6.41 -13.29 0.33
C SER A 97 7.08 -14.13 1.42
N THR A 98 6.31 -14.47 2.46
CA THR A 98 6.77 -15.39 3.50
C THR A 98 6.79 -16.85 3.04
N LEU A 99 6.11 -17.16 1.93
CA LEU A 99 6.01 -18.54 1.45
C LEU A 99 7.20 -18.90 0.57
N ARG A 100 7.86 -19.99 0.91
CA ARG A 100 8.98 -20.52 0.12
C ARG A 100 8.53 -20.95 -1.27
N GLY A 101 9.34 -20.64 -2.28
CA GLY A 101 9.08 -21.02 -3.65
C GLY A 101 7.93 -20.27 -4.31
N GLN A 102 7.37 -19.28 -3.63
CA GLN A 102 6.29 -18.46 -4.16
C GLN A 102 6.62 -16.98 -4.00
N ARG A 103 6.18 -16.19 -4.96
CA ARG A 103 6.18 -14.75 -4.89
C ARG A 103 4.76 -14.23 -5.02
N LEU A 104 4.54 -13.05 -4.48
CA LEU A 104 3.28 -12.34 -4.64
C LEU A 104 3.43 -11.32 -5.76
N VAL A 105 2.39 -11.20 -6.58
CA VAL A 105 2.34 -10.21 -7.66
C VAL A 105 1.04 -9.42 -7.51
N ALA A 106 1.17 -8.12 -7.32
CA ALA A 106 0.04 -7.21 -7.33
C ALA A 106 -0.22 -6.75 -8.76
N GLY A 107 -1.42 -6.94 -9.25
CA GLY A 107 -1.79 -6.57 -10.61
C GLY A 107 -3.13 -5.87 -10.65
N ARG A 108 -3.47 -5.34 -11.80
CA ARG A 108 -4.78 -4.75 -12.07
C ARG A 108 -5.51 -5.58 -13.13
N ARG A 109 -6.77 -5.88 -12.84
CA ARG A 109 -7.63 -6.63 -13.74
C ARG A 109 -9.06 -6.13 -13.59
N ASP A 110 -9.66 -5.71 -14.69
CA ASP A 110 -11.06 -5.25 -14.72
C ASP A 110 -11.37 -4.15 -13.68
N GLY A 111 -10.46 -3.17 -13.54
CA GLY A 111 -10.66 -2.06 -12.61
C GLY A 111 -10.43 -2.43 -11.14
N VAL A 112 -9.78 -3.54 -10.86
CA VAL A 112 -9.56 -4.05 -9.50
C VAL A 112 -8.09 -4.40 -9.32
N LEU A 113 -7.51 -4.03 -8.18
CA LEU A 113 -6.21 -4.53 -7.77
C LEU A 113 -6.39 -5.93 -7.18
N VAL A 114 -5.62 -6.86 -7.66
CA VAL A 114 -5.61 -8.26 -7.22
C VAL A 114 -4.20 -8.65 -6.79
N LEU A 115 -4.11 -9.55 -5.82
CA LEU A 115 -2.84 -10.08 -5.35
C LEU A 115 -2.86 -11.58 -5.64
N ARG A 116 -1.90 -12.04 -6.45
CA ARG A 116 -1.83 -13.45 -6.84
C ARG A 116 -0.49 -14.04 -6.45
N ARG A 117 -0.50 -15.34 -6.24
CA ARG A 117 0.71 -16.12 -5.93
C ARG A 117 1.22 -16.78 -7.20
N GLU A 118 2.52 -16.69 -7.41
CA GLU A 118 3.18 -17.34 -8.55
C GLU A 118 4.36 -18.17 -8.05
N PRO A 119 4.63 -19.34 -8.64
CA PRO A 119 5.84 -20.09 -8.33
C PRO A 119 7.08 -19.31 -8.77
N VAL A 120 8.12 -19.44 -7.98
CA VAL A 120 9.41 -18.82 -8.29
C VAL A 120 10.21 -19.73 -9.20
#